data_e67f996f617935c854d41fabea00010d
#
_entry.id   e67f996f617935c854d41fabea00010d
#
_cell.length_a   1.000
_cell.length_b   1.000
_cell.length_c   1.000
_cell.angle_alpha   90.00
_cell.angle_beta   90.00
_cell.angle_gamma   90.00
#
_symmetry.space_group_name_H-M   'P 1'
#
loop_
_entity.id
_entity.type
_entity.pdbx_description
1 polymer ?
#
loop_
_entity_poly.entity_id
_entity_poly.type
_entity_poly.pdbx_seq_one_letter_code
_entity_poly.pdbx_strand_id
1 'polypeptide(L)'
;MTNNKSTLAGKMTQYRWVICAMLFFATTVNYLDRQVLSLTWDEFIKPEFHWNEYHYGLITSIFSIVYAVCMLFAGRFIDWMGTKKGYLWAIGVWSMGACMHALCGIATEAWVGLPDAAALRAVEAGAALAATIAMVSMYFFIAARCILALGEAGNFPAAIKVTAEYFPKKDRAYATSIFNAGASIGALFAPLTIPLLAKAWGWEMAFIVIGALGFVWMGFWVFMYKKPSDHPKVNAAELEYIEQDQHEVVDGETVGKEQEGEKISFWRTLSFKQTWAFAFGKFMTDGVWWFFLFWTPSYLNSQFGIKMSEGLGVALIFTLYAITMLSIYGGKLPTIIIN
;
A
#
# COMPACT_ATOMS: atom_id res chain seq x y z
N MET A 1 47.35 17.05 -26.01
CA MET A 1 46.42 18.00 -25.38
C MET A 1 45.52 17.20 -24.46
N THR A 2 45.93 17.05 -23.22
CA THR A 2 45.22 16.34 -22.17
C THR A 2 44.09 17.23 -21.66
N ASN A 3 42.86 16.81 -21.98
CA ASN A 3 41.63 17.54 -21.67
C ASN A 3 41.33 17.39 -20.17
N ASN A 4 41.64 18.44 -19.43
CA ASN A 4 41.43 18.59 -17.99
C ASN A 4 39.90 18.77 -17.72
N LYS A 5 39.13 17.67 -17.63
CA LYS A 5 37.69 17.65 -17.30
C LYS A 5 37.45 17.41 -15.79
N SER A 6 38.42 17.62 -14.92
CA SER A 6 38.29 17.23 -13.50
C SER A 6 38.22 18.39 -12.49
N THR A 7 37.52 19.48 -12.74
CA THR A 7 37.37 20.54 -11.72
C THR A 7 36.06 21.31 -11.76
N LEU A 8 34.94 20.66 -11.85
CA LEU A 8 33.63 21.23 -11.46
C LEU A 8 32.67 20.18 -10.85
N ALA A 9 33.22 19.24 -10.08
CA ALA A 9 32.41 18.39 -9.25
C ALA A 9 31.89 19.20 -8.05
N GLY A 10 30.88 20.01 -8.26
CA GLY A 10 30.08 20.56 -7.19
C GLY A 10 29.57 19.43 -6.29
N LYS A 11 29.39 19.70 -4.99
CA LYS A 11 28.86 18.70 -4.05
C LYS A 11 27.61 18.06 -4.65
N MET A 12 27.61 16.71 -4.75
CA MET A 12 26.47 15.93 -5.30
C MET A 12 25.19 16.28 -4.55
N THR A 13 24.12 16.60 -5.26
CA THR A 13 22.80 16.75 -4.67
C THR A 13 22.29 15.40 -4.19
N GLN A 14 21.29 15.42 -3.31
CA GLN A 14 20.73 14.21 -2.68
C GLN A 14 19.23 14.09 -2.96
N TYR A 15 18.79 14.57 -4.14
CA TYR A 15 17.38 14.65 -4.45
C TYR A 15 16.70 13.28 -4.58
N ARG A 16 17.45 12.24 -4.94
CA ARG A 16 16.96 10.85 -4.95
C ARG A 16 16.35 10.42 -3.61
N TRP A 17 16.87 10.92 -2.48
CA TRP A 17 16.32 10.61 -1.16
C TRP A 17 15.00 11.32 -0.87
N VAL A 18 14.78 12.48 -1.47
CA VAL A 18 13.45 13.16 -1.43
C VAL A 18 12.41 12.31 -2.15
N ILE A 19 12.78 11.75 -3.31
CA ILE A 19 11.91 10.82 -4.04
C ILE A 19 11.69 9.54 -3.22
N CYS A 20 12.73 8.99 -2.59
CA CYS A 20 12.59 7.83 -1.69
C CYS A 20 11.63 8.12 -0.52
N ALA A 21 11.71 9.30 0.08
CA ALA A 21 10.77 9.73 1.12
C ALA A 21 9.33 9.81 0.59
N MET A 22 9.12 10.27 -0.64
CA MET A 22 7.81 10.26 -1.27
C MET A 22 7.27 8.83 -1.42
N LEU A 23 8.10 7.86 -1.81
CA LEU A 23 7.71 6.45 -1.89
C LEU A 23 7.35 5.87 -0.51
N PHE A 24 8.14 6.23 0.51
CA PHE A 24 7.86 5.85 1.90
C PHE A 24 6.50 6.36 2.36
N PHE A 25 6.18 7.64 2.13
CA PHE A 25 4.88 8.21 2.50
C PHE A 25 3.72 7.59 1.70
N ALA A 26 3.90 7.31 0.40
CA ALA A 26 2.89 6.61 -0.39
C ALA A 26 2.56 5.23 0.21
N THR A 27 3.60 4.46 0.58
CA THR A 27 3.43 3.14 1.20
C THR A 27 2.82 3.24 2.60
N THR A 28 3.17 4.28 3.37
CA THR A 28 2.57 4.54 4.69
C THR A 28 1.08 4.79 4.57
N VAL A 29 0.66 5.68 3.66
CA VAL A 29 -0.77 5.98 3.43
C VAL A 29 -1.52 4.75 2.92
N ASN A 30 -0.91 3.98 2.02
CA ASN A 30 -1.47 2.74 1.50
C ASN A 30 -1.81 1.73 2.61
N TYR A 31 -0.91 1.56 3.58
CA TYR A 31 -1.13 0.63 4.71
C TYR A 31 -2.06 1.21 5.79
N LEU A 32 -2.10 2.51 5.97
CA LEU A 32 -3.13 3.16 6.77
C LEU A 32 -4.52 2.86 6.21
N ASP A 33 -4.70 3.06 4.89
CA ASP A 33 -5.97 2.87 4.21
C ASP A 33 -6.49 1.43 4.30
N ARG A 34 -5.61 0.44 4.12
CA ARG A 34 -5.97 -0.98 4.30
C ARG A 34 -6.61 -1.30 5.64
N GLN A 35 -6.16 -0.63 6.70
CA GLN A 35 -6.61 -0.91 8.06
C GLN A 35 -7.87 -0.16 8.45
N VAL A 36 -8.33 0.83 7.67
CA VAL A 36 -9.53 1.60 8.05
C VAL A 36 -10.71 0.67 8.30
N LEU A 37 -11.00 -0.25 7.38
CA LEU A 37 -12.11 -1.19 7.56
C LEU A 37 -11.88 -2.12 8.76
N SER A 38 -10.68 -2.68 8.93
CA SER A 38 -10.43 -3.66 10.00
C SER A 38 -10.53 -3.07 11.40
N LEU A 39 -10.21 -1.78 11.54
CA LEU A 39 -10.26 -1.06 12.82
C LEU A 39 -11.63 -0.42 13.10
N THR A 40 -12.50 -0.32 12.10
CA THR A 40 -13.81 0.34 12.25
C THR A 40 -15.00 -0.63 12.13
N TRP A 41 -14.85 -1.79 11.49
CA TRP A 41 -16.00 -2.62 11.13
C TRP A 41 -16.73 -3.20 12.34
N ASP A 42 -16.03 -3.75 13.32
CA ASP A 42 -16.65 -4.50 14.41
C ASP A 42 -17.36 -3.59 15.41
N GLU A 43 -16.80 -2.41 15.69
CA GLU A 43 -17.34 -1.46 16.67
C GLU A 43 -18.35 -0.47 16.05
N PHE A 44 -18.12 -0.02 14.81
CA PHE A 44 -18.92 1.08 14.23
C PHE A 44 -19.82 0.59 13.08
N ILE A 45 -19.30 -0.21 12.14
CA ILE A 45 -19.98 -0.58 10.90
C ILE A 45 -20.93 -1.77 11.12
N LYS A 46 -20.48 -2.78 11.87
CA LYS A 46 -21.25 -4.00 12.17
C LYS A 46 -22.61 -3.71 12.83
N PRO A 47 -22.72 -2.84 13.86
CA PRO A 47 -24.01 -2.51 14.44
C PRO A 47 -24.94 -1.74 13.50
N GLU A 48 -24.39 -0.95 12.60
CA GLU A 48 -25.14 -0.12 11.67
C GLU A 48 -25.78 -0.94 10.55
N PHE A 49 -25.04 -1.88 9.99
CA PHE A 49 -25.49 -2.70 8.87
C PHE A 49 -25.88 -4.12 9.26
N HIS A 50 -25.96 -4.45 10.54
CA HIS A 50 -26.29 -5.79 11.04
C HIS A 50 -25.35 -6.88 10.49
N TRP A 51 -24.06 -6.54 10.30
CA TRP A 51 -23.07 -7.49 9.78
C TRP A 51 -22.72 -8.56 10.82
N ASN A 52 -22.28 -9.69 10.29
CA ASN A 52 -21.61 -10.74 11.05
C ASN A 52 -20.24 -11.04 10.41
N GLU A 53 -19.49 -11.96 10.99
CA GLU A 53 -18.15 -12.35 10.54
C GLU A 53 -18.12 -12.82 9.07
N TYR A 54 -19.23 -13.41 8.57
CA TYR A 54 -19.33 -13.85 7.19
C TYR A 54 -19.30 -12.67 6.21
N HIS A 55 -20.04 -11.58 6.49
CA HIS A 55 -20.06 -10.40 5.63
C HIS A 55 -18.67 -9.76 5.53
N TYR A 56 -18.03 -9.55 6.68
CA TYR A 56 -16.67 -9.00 6.73
C TYR A 56 -15.65 -9.92 6.05
N GLY A 57 -15.72 -11.23 6.32
CA GLY A 57 -14.86 -12.23 5.72
C GLY A 57 -14.99 -12.27 4.19
N LEU A 58 -16.21 -12.13 3.66
CA LEU A 58 -16.45 -12.11 2.21
C LEU A 58 -15.86 -10.84 1.57
N ILE A 59 -16.07 -9.67 2.20
CA ILE A 59 -15.49 -8.39 1.71
C ILE A 59 -13.98 -8.47 1.64
N THR A 60 -13.32 -8.94 2.69
CA THR A 60 -11.86 -9.05 2.76
C THR A 60 -11.30 -10.12 1.82
N SER A 61 -12.02 -11.23 1.63
CA SER A 61 -11.63 -12.30 0.71
C SER A 61 -11.70 -11.83 -0.74
N ILE A 62 -12.80 -11.20 -1.15
CA ILE A 62 -12.95 -10.66 -2.51
C ILE A 62 -11.90 -9.57 -2.78
N PHE A 63 -11.66 -8.67 -1.82
CA PHE A 63 -10.58 -7.69 -1.91
C PHE A 63 -9.23 -8.37 -2.19
N SER A 64 -8.89 -9.41 -1.42
CA SER A 64 -7.60 -10.11 -1.55
C SER A 64 -7.46 -10.80 -2.92
N ILE A 65 -8.52 -11.41 -3.42
CA ILE A 65 -8.53 -12.06 -4.75
C ILE A 65 -8.36 -11.00 -5.86
N VAL A 66 -9.14 -9.92 -5.82
CA VAL A 66 -9.06 -8.84 -6.82
C VAL A 66 -7.68 -8.19 -6.77
N TYR A 67 -7.15 -7.91 -5.59
CA TYR A 67 -5.81 -7.36 -5.40
C TYR A 67 -4.74 -8.27 -6.02
N ALA A 68 -4.79 -9.59 -5.74
CA ALA A 68 -3.84 -10.55 -6.29
C ALA A 68 -3.89 -10.61 -7.82
N VAL A 69 -5.08 -10.61 -8.40
CA VAL A 69 -5.27 -10.58 -9.86
C VAL A 69 -4.72 -9.26 -10.44
N CYS A 70 -5.05 -8.12 -9.85
CA CYS A 70 -4.57 -6.81 -10.30
C CYS A 70 -3.05 -6.69 -10.24
N MET A 71 -2.40 -7.28 -9.23
CA MET A 71 -0.93 -7.29 -9.09
C MET A 71 -0.22 -7.93 -10.29
N LEU A 72 -0.83 -8.94 -10.94
CA LEU A 72 -0.25 -9.58 -12.13
C LEU A 72 -0.12 -8.62 -13.31
N PHE A 73 -0.99 -7.63 -13.39
CA PHE A 73 -1.05 -6.68 -14.51
C PHE A 73 -0.50 -5.29 -14.16
N ALA A 74 -0.41 -4.97 -12.87
CA ALA A 74 -0.06 -3.63 -12.38
C ALA A 74 1.31 -3.16 -12.90
N GLY A 75 2.33 -4.02 -12.93
CA GLY A 75 3.65 -3.68 -13.46
C GLY A 75 3.60 -3.27 -14.92
N ARG A 76 2.90 -4.06 -15.76
CA ARG A 76 2.72 -3.74 -17.20
C ARG A 76 1.94 -2.45 -17.42
N PHE A 77 0.94 -2.20 -16.58
CA PHE A 77 0.16 -0.96 -16.62
C PHE A 77 1.06 0.26 -16.33
N ILE A 78 1.89 0.19 -15.28
CA ILE A 78 2.86 1.24 -14.95
C ILE A 78 3.90 1.44 -16.07
N ASP A 79 4.33 0.36 -16.72
CA ASP A 79 5.26 0.45 -17.86
C ASP A 79 4.62 1.13 -19.05
N TRP A 80 3.38 0.79 -19.37
CA TRP A 80 2.62 1.36 -20.48
C TRP A 80 2.31 2.84 -20.31
N MET A 81 1.83 3.25 -19.13
CA MET A 81 1.49 4.64 -18.84
C MET A 81 2.72 5.54 -18.59
N GLY A 82 3.86 4.93 -18.27
CA GLY A 82 5.03 5.61 -17.74
C GLY A 82 4.90 5.92 -16.25
N THR A 83 6.04 5.95 -15.57
CA THR A 83 6.15 5.98 -14.10
C THR A 83 5.33 7.09 -13.44
N LYS A 84 5.47 8.34 -13.92
CA LYS A 84 4.75 9.49 -13.34
C LYS A 84 3.24 9.34 -13.39
N LYS A 85 2.73 9.10 -14.60
CA LYS A 85 1.27 9.01 -14.83
C LYS A 85 0.68 7.75 -14.24
N GLY A 86 1.36 6.61 -14.41
CA GLY A 86 0.91 5.32 -13.87
C GLY A 86 0.78 5.36 -12.35
N TYR A 87 1.74 5.97 -11.66
CA TYR A 87 1.66 6.10 -10.20
C TYR A 87 0.53 7.04 -9.76
N LEU A 88 0.36 8.19 -10.44
CA LEU A 88 -0.78 9.08 -10.18
C LEU A 88 -2.12 8.37 -10.36
N TRP A 89 -2.28 7.59 -11.43
CA TRP A 89 -3.49 6.80 -11.66
C TRP A 89 -3.72 5.79 -10.56
N ALA A 90 -2.70 5.04 -10.19
CA ALA A 90 -2.79 4.04 -9.12
C ALA A 90 -3.27 4.68 -7.81
N ILE A 91 -2.64 5.79 -7.39
CA ILE A 91 -2.99 6.49 -6.15
C ILE A 91 -4.37 7.15 -6.26
N GLY A 92 -4.69 7.78 -7.38
CA GLY A 92 -5.99 8.39 -7.59
C GLY A 92 -7.15 7.40 -7.50
N VAL A 93 -7.00 6.23 -8.14
CA VAL A 93 -8.02 5.16 -8.10
C VAL A 93 -8.17 4.59 -6.70
N TRP A 94 -7.06 4.32 -5.98
CA TRP A 94 -7.19 3.81 -4.61
C TRP A 94 -7.81 4.86 -3.67
N SER A 95 -7.37 6.13 -3.74
CA SER A 95 -7.90 7.20 -2.90
C SER A 95 -9.39 7.43 -3.15
N MET A 96 -9.81 7.34 -4.41
CA MET A 96 -11.23 7.36 -4.76
C MET A 96 -11.96 6.17 -4.16
N GLY A 97 -11.43 4.94 -4.30
CA GLY A 97 -11.98 3.73 -3.69
C GLY A 97 -12.11 3.85 -2.17
N ALA A 98 -11.10 4.42 -1.50
CA ALA A 98 -11.15 4.71 -0.07
C ALA A 98 -12.32 5.64 0.29
N CYS A 99 -12.40 6.79 -0.37
CA CYS A 99 -13.49 7.74 -0.12
C CYS A 99 -14.89 7.17 -0.46
N MET A 100 -14.99 6.28 -1.45
CA MET A 100 -16.26 5.62 -1.80
C MET A 100 -16.83 4.78 -0.65
N HIS A 101 -16.00 4.24 0.23
CA HIS A 101 -16.49 3.51 1.42
C HIS A 101 -17.39 4.39 2.29
N ALA A 102 -17.06 5.67 2.42
CA ALA A 102 -17.88 6.61 3.19
C ALA A 102 -19.29 6.83 2.59
N LEU A 103 -19.47 6.55 1.30
CA LEU A 103 -20.76 6.66 0.63
C LEU A 103 -21.60 5.40 0.75
N CYS A 104 -21.06 4.28 1.24
CA CYS A 104 -21.77 3.01 1.32
C CYS A 104 -22.98 3.09 2.27
N GLY A 105 -22.91 3.91 3.33
CA GLY A 105 -24.03 4.17 4.24
C GLY A 105 -25.18 4.83 3.50
N ILE A 106 -24.93 5.98 2.90
CA ILE A 106 -25.93 6.74 2.14
C ILE A 106 -26.52 5.91 0.99
N ALA A 107 -25.69 5.13 0.30
CA ALA A 107 -26.16 4.25 -0.78
C ALA A 107 -27.08 3.14 -0.25
N THR A 108 -26.80 2.58 0.93
CA THR A 108 -27.63 1.58 1.58
C THR A 108 -28.96 2.18 2.04
N GLU A 109 -28.94 3.34 2.69
CA GLU A 109 -30.13 4.09 3.12
C GLU A 109 -31.06 4.35 1.94
N ALA A 110 -30.52 4.88 0.85
CA ALA A 110 -31.28 5.15 -0.37
C ALA A 110 -31.87 3.88 -1.00
N TRP A 111 -31.15 2.77 -0.96
CA TRP A 111 -31.61 1.50 -1.53
C TRP A 111 -32.76 0.88 -0.74
N VAL A 112 -32.65 0.90 0.60
CA VAL A 112 -33.67 0.29 1.48
C VAL A 112 -34.81 1.25 1.83
N GLY A 113 -34.69 2.52 1.45
CA GLY A 113 -35.71 3.55 1.70
C GLY A 113 -35.77 4.03 3.15
N LEU A 114 -34.64 3.98 3.87
CA LEU A 114 -34.52 4.51 5.25
C LEU A 114 -33.89 5.90 5.25
N PRO A 115 -34.25 6.78 6.18
CA PRO A 115 -33.86 8.20 6.14
C PRO A 115 -32.41 8.47 6.56
N ASP A 116 -31.83 7.63 7.42
CA ASP A 116 -30.51 7.86 8.01
C ASP A 116 -29.91 6.59 8.66
N ALA A 117 -28.66 6.70 9.10
CA ALA A 117 -27.93 5.64 9.79
C ALA A 117 -28.57 5.22 11.14
N ALA A 118 -29.28 6.14 11.81
CA ALA A 118 -29.99 5.80 13.03
C ALA A 118 -31.16 4.86 12.75
N ALA A 119 -31.89 5.09 11.64
CA ALA A 119 -32.94 4.20 11.19
C ALA A 119 -32.41 2.83 10.76
N LEU A 120 -31.23 2.76 10.11
CA LEU A 120 -30.57 1.47 9.82
C LEU A 120 -30.29 0.68 11.10
N ARG A 121 -29.71 1.31 12.12
CA ARG A 121 -29.37 0.69 13.41
C ARG A 121 -30.60 0.27 14.22
N ALA A 122 -31.71 0.99 14.06
CA ALA A 122 -32.96 0.74 14.81
C ALA A 122 -33.74 -0.46 14.29
N VAL A 123 -33.42 -1.02 13.13
CA VAL A 123 -34.05 -2.22 12.62
C VAL A 123 -33.77 -3.39 13.56
N GLU A 124 -34.84 -4.15 13.90
CA GLU A 124 -34.70 -5.28 14.82
C GLU A 124 -33.80 -6.37 14.24
N ALA A 125 -32.83 -6.82 15.04
CA ALA A 125 -31.92 -7.89 14.67
C ALA A 125 -32.71 -9.17 14.41
N GLY A 126 -32.52 -9.77 13.21
CA GLY A 126 -33.26 -10.96 12.76
C GLY A 126 -34.47 -10.66 11.87
N ALA A 127 -34.87 -9.39 11.73
CA ALA A 127 -35.89 -9.00 10.74
C ALA A 127 -35.36 -9.23 9.32
N ALA A 128 -36.28 -9.52 8.37
CA ALA A 128 -35.91 -9.65 6.96
C ALA A 128 -35.25 -8.38 6.39
N LEU A 129 -35.64 -7.21 6.89
CA LEU A 129 -35.04 -5.93 6.50
C LEU A 129 -33.60 -5.82 6.99
N ALA A 130 -33.25 -6.30 8.19
CA ALA A 130 -31.87 -6.33 8.70
C ALA A 130 -30.96 -7.20 7.81
N ALA A 131 -31.45 -8.36 7.37
CA ALA A 131 -30.72 -9.20 6.43
C ALA A 131 -30.53 -8.53 5.06
N THR A 132 -31.54 -7.77 4.59
CA THR A 132 -31.44 -6.99 3.35
C THR A 132 -30.43 -5.87 3.49
N ILE A 133 -30.43 -5.12 4.60
CA ILE A 133 -29.44 -4.07 4.90
C ILE A 133 -28.04 -4.65 4.88
N ALA A 134 -27.83 -5.77 5.57
CA ALA A 134 -26.51 -6.41 5.65
C ALA A 134 -25.99 -6.84 4.27
N MET A 135 -26.87 -7.41 3.44
CA MET A 135 -26.49 -7.89 2.12
C MET A 135 -26.21 -6.74 1.15
N VAL A 136 -27.08 -5.73 1.12
CA VAL A 136 -26.95 -4.56 0.21
C VAL A 136 -25.70 -3.76 0.56
N SER A 137 -25.50 -3.42 1.83
CA SER A 137 -24.31 -2.71 2.29
C SER A 137 -23.02 -3.49 2.00
N MET A 138 -23.02 -4.81 2.23
CA MET A 138 -21.89 -5.67 1.88
C MET A 138 -21.50 -5.55 0.40
N TYR A 139 -22.46 -5.55 -0.52
CA TYR A 139 -22.16 -5.40 -1.95
C TYR A 139 -21.59 -4.02 -2.29
N PHE A 140 -22.08 -2.95 -1.67
CA PHE A 140 -21.47 -1.61 -1.85
C PHE A 140 -20.05 -1.56 -1.33
N PHE A 141 -19.79 -2.13 -0.16
CA PHE A 141 -18.42 -2.24 0.38
C PHE A 141 -17.51 -3.11 -0.50
N ILE A 142 -18.00 -4.22 -1.06
CA ILE A 142 -17.24 -5.04 -2.02
C ILE A 142 -16.89 -4.21 -3.26
N ALA A 143 -17.83 -3.46 -3.82
CA ALA A 143 -17.58 -2.62 -4.98
C ALA A 143 -16.50 -1.56 -4.70
N ALA A 144 -16.62 -0.83 -3.58
CA ALA A 144 -15.62 0.15 -3.16
C ALA A 144 -14.24 -0.51 -2.91
N ARG A 145 -14.20 -1.70 -2.29
CA ARG A 145 -12.98 -2.49 -2.07
C ARG A 145 -12.34 -2.98 -3.37
N CYS A 146 -13.12 -3.34 -4.38
CA CYS A 146 -12.58 -3.73 -5.68
C CYS A 146 -11.90 -2.54 -6.37
N ILE A 147 -12.48 -1.34 -6.30
CA ILE A 147 -11.87 -0.11 -6.83
C ILE A 147 -10.59 0.21 -6.07
N LEU A 148 -10.63 0.12 -4.75
CA LEU A 148 -9.45 0.29 -3.88
C LEU A 148 -8.33 -0.67 -4.29
N ALA A 149 -8.63 -1.98 -4.42
CA ALA A 149 -7.68 -3.02 -4.78
C ALA A 149 -7.01 -2.77 -6.13
N LEU A 150 -7.79 -2.31 -7.12
CA LEU A 150 -7.29 -1.97 -8.45
C LEU A 150 -6.21 -0.88 -8.39
N GLY A 151 -6.42 0.16 -7.59
CA GLY A 151 -5.45 1.24 -7.41
C GLY A 151 -4.25 0.81 -6.56
N GLU A 152 -4.48 0.16 -5.42
CA GLU A 152 -3.43 -0.26 -4.49
C GLU A 152 -2.42 -1.23 -5.10
N ALA A 153 -2.87 -2.11 -6.01
CA ALA A 153 -2.00 -3.06 -6.69
C ALA A 153 -0.87 -2.38 -7.47
N GLY A 154 -1.06 -1.12 -7.89
CA GLY A 154 -0.04 -0.34 -8.61
C GLY A 154 1.06 0.26 -7.74
N ASN A 155 0.88 0.35 -6.41
CA ASN A 155 1.81 1.05 -5.52
C ASN A 155 3.22 0.43 -5.54
N PHE A 156 3.36 -0.86 -5.24
CA PHE A 156 4.66 -1.52 -5.19
C PHE A 156 5.39 -1.57 -6.54
N PRO A 157 4.75 -1.97 -7.66
CA PRO A 157 5.40 -1.94 -8.96
C PRO A 157 5.87 -0.53 -9.35
N ALA A 158 5.08 0.51 -9.08
CA ALA A 158 5.47 1.88 -9.34
C ALA A 158 6.67 2.32 -8.46
N ALA A 159 6.64 2.02 -7.16
CA ALA A 159 7.72 2.34 -6.25
C ALA A 159 9.04 1.66 -6.63
N ILE A 160 9.00 0.38 -7.01
CA ILE A 160 10.18 -0.36 -7.48
C ILE A 160 10.73 0.27 -8.76
N LYS A 161 9.86 0.65 -9.71
CA LYS A 161 10.26 1.31 -10.96
C LYS A 161 10.91 2.66 -10.69
N VAL A 162 10.33 3.50 -9.83
CA VAL A 162 10.92 4.78 -9.41
C VAL A 162 12.29 4.57 -8.75
N THR A 163 12.41 3.54 -7.91
CA THR A 163 13.69 3.19 -7.27
C THR A 163 14.73 2.79 -8.33
N ALA A 164 14.33 2.04 -9.36
CA ALA A 164 15.22 1.67 -10.45
C ALA A 164 15.66 2.88 -11.30
N GLU A 165 14.81 3.91 -11.41
CA GLU A 165 15.11 5.15 -12.16
C GLU A 165 16.02 6.11 -11.39
N TYR A 166 15.92 6.15 -10.05
CA TYR A 166 16.62 7.14 -9.21
C TYR A 166 17.85 6.60 -8.45
N PHE A 167 18.03 5.27 -8.42
CA PHE A 167 19.11 4.65 -7.65
C PHE A 167 19.91 3.68 -8.50
N PRO A 168 21.27 3.73 -8.39
CA PRO A 168 22.14 2.72 -8.98
C PRO A 168 21.89 1.35 -8.34
N LYS A 169 22.25 0.27 -9.03
CA LYS A 169 22.02 -1.13 -8.59
C LYS A 169 22.42 -1.38 -7.15
N LYS A 170 23.60 -0.86 -6.74
CA LYS A 170 24.14 -1.02 -5.38
C LYS A 170 23.26 -0.43 -4.27
N ASP A 171 22.49 0.65 -4.54
CA ASP A 171 21.66 1.35 -3.54
C ASP A 171 20.18 0.96 -3.61
N ARG A 172 19.72 0.26 -4.66
CA ARG A 172 18.32 -0.10 -4.85
C ARG A 172 17.76 -0.92 -3.68
N ALA A 173 18.51 -1.88 -3.17
CA ALA A 173 18.09 -2.69 -2.04
C ALA A 173 17.82 -1.84 -0.80
N TYR A 174 18.70 -0.88 -0.51
CA TYR A 174 18.55 0.04 0.62
C TYR A 174 17.37 1.00 0.45
N ALA A 175 17.23 1.62 -0.73
CA ALA A 175 16.09 2.48 -1.04
C ALA A 175 14.75 1.71 -0.95
N THR A 176 14.72 0.45 -1.44
CA THR A 176 13.56 -0.45 -1.33
C THR A 176 13.22 -0.76 0.13
N SER A 177 14.21 -0.99 0.98
CA SER A 177 13.97 -1.23 2.40
C SER A 177 13.37 -0.01 3.11
N ILE A 178 13.77 1.19 2.73
CA ILE A 178 13.23 2.43 3.29
C ILE A 178 11.76 2.60 2.92
N PHE A 179 11.39 2.49 1.64
CA PHE A 179 9.99 2.66 1.30
C PHE A 179 9.12 1.51 1.82
N ASN A 180 9.63 0.29 1.90
CA ASN A 180 8.91 -0.84 2.54
C ASN A 180 8.68 -0.61 4.03
N ALA A 181 9.59 0.07 4.74
CA ALA A 181 9.37 0.44 6.13
C ALA A 181 8.13 1.32 6.32
N GLY A 182 7.70 2.04 5.27
CA GLY A 182 6.44 2.77 5.27
C GLY A 182 5.23 1.88 5.57
N ALA A 183 5.23 0.62 5.12
CA ALA A 183 4.16 -0.33 5.42
C ALA A 183 4.03 -0.59 6.94
N SER A 184 5.16 -0.82 7.61
CA SER A 184 5.19 -1.04 9.06
C SER A 184 4.80 0.23 9.84
N ILE A 185 5.25 1.39 9.38
CA ILE A 185 4.88 2.67 9.97
C ILE A 185 3.38 2.95 9.79
N GLY A 186 2.82 2.70 8.60
CA GLY A 186 1.37 2.79 8.36
C GLY A 186 0.58 1.88 9.29
N ALA A 187 0.99 0.61 9.41
CA ALA A 187 0.37 -0.35 10.31
C ALA A 187 0.44 0.08 11.78
N LEU A 188 1.55 0.68 12.20
CA LEU A 188 1.77 1.16 13.57
C LEU A 188 0.91 2.38 13.92
N PHE A 189 0.74 3.32 12.97
CA PHE A 189 -0.04 4.54 13.20
C PHE A 189 -1.54 4.35 13.01
N ALA A 190 -1.98 3.33 12.28
CA ALA A 190 -3.39 3.06 12.04
C ALA A 190 -4.23 2.95 13.34
N PRO A 191 -3.86 2.10 14.32
CA PRO A 191 -4.64 1.98 15.56
C PRO A 191 -4.61 3.24 16.43
N LEU A 192 -3.62 4.13 16.26
CA LEU A 192 -3.55 5.39 16.97
C LEU A 192 -4.46 6.47 16.35
N THR A 193 -4.74 6.39 15.06
CA THR A 193 -5.43 7.47 14.34
C THR A 193 -6.85 7.10 13.94
N ILE A 194 -7.06 5.91 13.37
CA ILE A 194 -8.33 5.51 12.76
C ILE A 194 -9.47 5.39 13.78
N PRO A 195 -9.32 4.69 14.94
CA PRO A 195 -10.40 4.61 15.92
C PRO A 195 -10.74 5.98 16.55
N LEU A 196 -9.75 6.86 16.71
CA LEU A 196 -9.98 8.22 17.20
C LEU A 196 -10.79 9.05 16.23
N LEU A 197 -10.47 8.95 14.90
CA LEU A 197 -11.24 9.61 13.85
C LEU A 197 -12.68 9.08 13.81
N ALA A 198 -12.84 7.75 13.83
CA ALA A 198 -14.15 7.12 13.81
C ALA A 198 -15.00 7.48 15.02
N LYS A 199 -14.41 7.56 16.21
CA LYS A 199 -15.11 7.95 17.44
C LYS A 199 -15.49 9.43 17.45
N ALA A 200 -14.63 10.31 16.91
CA ALA A 200 -14.84 11.75 16.95
C ALA A 200 -15.82 12.24 15.87
N TRP A 201 -15.75 11.67 14.67
CA TRP A 201 -16.45 12.19 13.48
C TRP A 201 -17.24 11.15 12.68
N GLY A 202 -17.33 9.92 13.15
CA GLY A 202 -17.96 8.81 12.43
C GLY A 202 -16.94 7.99 11.62
N TRP A 203 -17.30 6.74 11.36
CA TRP A 203 -16.45 5.82 10.60
C TRP A 203 -16.24 6.28 9.16
N GLU A 204 -17.20 6.97 8.56
CA GLU A 204 -17.14 7.53 7.21
C GLU A 204 -15.99 8.53 7.08
N MET A 205 -15.84 9.39 8.09
CA MET A 205 -14.76 10.38 8.11
C MET A 205 -13.38 9.75 8.22
N ALA A 206 -13.25 8.59 8.85
CA ALA A 206 -11.98 7.86 8.85
C ALA A 206 -11.56 7.47 7.42
N PHE A 207 -12.49 6.96 6.60
CA PHE A 207 -12.24 6.66 5.18
C PHE A 207 -11.94 7.92 4.36
N ILE A 208 -12.67 8.99 4.56
CA ILE A 208 -12.47 10.25 3.82
C ILE A 208 -11.11 10.85 4.15
N VAL A 209 -10.75 10.95 5.44
CA VAL A 209 -9.50 11.59 5.87
C VAL A 209 -8.30 10.80 5.35
N ILE A 210 -8.30 9.48 5.54
CA ILE A 210 -7.17 8.65 5.10
C ILE A 210 -7.11 8.60 3.57
N GLY A 211 -8.22 8.43 2.87
CA GLY A 211 -8.26 8.47 1.40
C GLY A 211 -7.82 9.82 0.83
N ALA A 212 -8.17 10.93 1.50
CA ALA A 212 -7.75 12.28 1.10
C ALA A 212 -6.23 12.48 1.19
N LEU A 213 -5.53 11.80 2.10
CA LEU A 213 -4.06 11.85 2.17
C LEU A 213 -3.41 11.38 0.86
N GLY A 214 -4.01 10.43 0.15
CA GLY A 214 -3.54 10.01 -1.16
C GLY A 214 -3.65 11.12 -2.21
N PHE A 215 -4.75 11.88 -2.24
CA PHE A 215 -4.89 13.03 -3.13
C PHE A 215 -3.90 14.15 -2.80
N VAL A 216 -3.65 14.41 -1.50
CA VAL A 216 -2.61 15.36 -1.06
C VAL A 216 -1.24 14.90 -1.56
N TRP A 217 -0.92 13.61 -1.40
CA TRP A 217 0.33 13.04 -1.92
C TRP A 217 0.46 13.21 -3.44
N MET A 218 -0.63 12.99 -4.19
CA MET A 218 -0.65 13.21 -5.65
C MET A 218 -0.27 14.63 -6.02
N GLY A 219 -0.76 15.63 -5.27
CA GLY A 219 -0.37 17.02 -5.43
C GLY A 219 1.15 17.20 -5.34
N PHE A 220 1.77 16.67 -4.29
CA PHE A 220 3.23 16.72 -4.15
C PHE A 220 3.94 15.97 -5.28
N TRP A 221 3.46 14.79 -5.68
CA TRP A 221 4.06 14.00 -6.74
C TRP A 221 4.09 14.71 -8.10
N VAL A 222 3.02 15.39 -8.46
CA VAL A 222 2.95 16.15 -9.73
C VAL A 222 4.07 17.17 -9.85
N PHE A 223 4.41 17.86 -8.75
CA PHE A 223 5.43 18.90 -8.72
C PHE A 223 6.84 18.36 -8.48
N MET A 224 6.98 17.32 -7.66
CA MET A 224 8.27 16.83 -7.20
C MET A 224 8.89 15.77 -8.11
N TYR A 225 8.07 14.98 -8.84
CA TYR A 225 8.62 13.93 -9.69
C TYR A 225 8.81 14.39 -11.13
N LYS A 226 10.04 14.23 -11.62
CA LYS A 226 10.44 14.24 -13.04
C LYS A 226 11.47 13.12 -13.23
N LYS A 227 11.78 12.76 -14.48
CA LYS A 227 12.90 11.83 -14.72
C LYS A 227 14.21 12.47 -14.22
N PRO A 228 15.17 11.68 -13.70
CA PRO A 228 16.44 12.22 -13.20
C PRO A 228 17.16 13.14 -14.18
N SER A 229 17.20 12.77 -15.47
CA SER A 229 17.80 13.55 -16.56
C SER A 229 17.16 14.93 -16.76
N ASP A 230 15.86 15.06 -16.48
CA ASP A 230 15.06 16.27 -16.75
C ASP A 230 14.81 17.06 -15.46
N HIS A 231 15.37 16.61 -14.33
CA HIS A 231 15.03 17.17 -13.02
C HIS A 231 15.95 18.34 -12.64
N PRO A 232 15.43 19.58 -12.45
CA PRO A 232 16.28 20.77 -12.21
C PRO A 232 17.03 20.75 -10.89
N LYS A 233 16.63 19.90 -9.92
CA LYS A 233 17.28 19.77 -8.61
C LYS A 233 18.30 18.62 -8.56
N VAL A 234 18.43 17.83 -9.64
CA VAL A 234 19.46 16.80 -9.79
C VAL A 234 20.62 17.43 -10.57
N ASN A 235 21.78 17.56 -9.92
CA ASN A 235 22.95 18.09 -10.59
C ASN A 235 23.70 17.02 -11.39
N ALA A 236 24.63 17.42 -12.24
CA ALA A 236 25.38 16.50 -13.09
C ALA A 236 26.09 15.38 -12.30
N ALA A 237 26.63 15.71 -11.10
CA ALA A 237 27.29 14.71 -10.25
C ALA A 237 26.30 13.68 -9.68
N GLU A 238 25.07 14.06 -9.34
CA GLU A 238 24.05 13.10 -8.90
C GLU A 238 23.53 12.29 -10.07
N LEU A 239 23.34 12.88 -11.24
CA LEU A 239 22.91 12.17 -12.44
C LEU A 239 23.96 11.13 -12.85
N GLU A 240 25.24 11.47 -12.90
CA GLU A 240 26.33 10.53 -13.16
C GLU A 240 26.35 9.38 -12.14
N TYR A 241 26.10 9.68 -10.87
CA TYR A 241 25.98 8.65 -9.83
C TYR A 241 24.79 7.73 -10.05
N ILE A 242 23.64 8.24 -10.46
CA ILE A 242 22.44 7.44 -10.73
C ILE A 242 22.67 6.53 -11.94
N GLU A 243 23.34 7.05 -12.98
CA GLU A 243 23.56 6.37 -14.26
C GLU A 243 24.87 5.55 -14.31
N GLN A 244 25.61 5.44 -13.19
CA GLN A 244 26.91 4.75 -13.17
C GLN A 244 26.87 3.31 -13.71
N ASP A 245 25.74 2.61 -13.51
CA ASP A 245 25.55 1.24 -14.00
C ASP A 245 25.26 1.15 -15.51
N GLN A 246 24.98 2.29 -16.17
CA GLN A 246 24.74 2.35 -17.62
C GLN A 246 26.04 2.49 -18.41
N HIS A 247 27.15 2.81 -17.70
CA HIS A 247 28.50 3.04 -18.26
C HIS A 247 29.50 1.97 -17.84
N GLU A 248 29.07 0.83 -17.31
CA GLU A 248 29.97 -0.28 -17.03
C GLU A 248 30.62 -0.77 -18.33
N VAL A 249 31.93 -0.53 -18.44
CA VAL A 249 32.79 -1.06 -19.51
C VAL A 249 33.16 -2.49 -19.14
N VAL A 250 32.57 -3.47 -19.79
CA VAL A 250 33.00 -4.86 -19.69
C VAL A 250 34.00 -5.10 -20.85
N ASP A 251 35.23 -5.45 -20.51
CA ASP A 251 36.32 -5.83 -21.46
C ASP A 251 36.66 -4.82 -22.57
N GLY A 252 36.64 -3.51 -22.27
CA GLY A 252 37.11 -2.47 -23.17
C GLY A 252 36.13 -2.06 -24.27
N GLU A 253 34.97 -2.67 -24.35
CA GLU A 253 33.84 -2.21 -25.16
C GLU A 253 32.80 -1.52 -24.29
N THR A 254 32.41 -0.30 -24.66
CA THR A 254 31.29 0.39 -24.04
C THR A 254 30.02 -0.38 -24.42
N VAL A 255 29.57 -1.27 -23.55
CA VAL A 255 28.26 -1.90 -23.69
C VAL A 255 27.22 -0.83 -23.41
N GLY A 256 26.94 -0.04 -24.46
CA GLY A 256 25.90 0.96 -24.43
C GLY A 256 24.54 0.28 -24.29
N LYS A 257 23.75 0.80 -23.32
CA LYS A 257 22.39 0.37 -22.97
C LYS A 257 22.31 -1.13 -22.75
N GLU A 258 22.03 -1.54 -21.49
CA GLU A 258 21.54 -2.91 -21.26
C GLU A 258 20.73 -3.31 -22.51
N GLN A 259 21.20 -4.31 -23.26
CA GLN A 259 20.30 -5.05 -24.13
C GLN A 259 19.15 -5.37 -23.19
N GLU A 260 17.95 -4.80 -23.43
CA GLU A 260 16.75 -5.18 -22.70
C GLU A 260 16.76 -6.70 -22.72
N GLY A 261 17.15 -7.31 -21.59
CA GLY A 261 17.35 -8.74 -21.52
C GLY A 261 16.06 -9.35 -22.05
N GLU A 262 16.17 -10.32 -22.93
CA GLU A 262 15.06 -10.93 -23.66
C GLU A 262 13.86 -11.00 -22.73
N LYS A 263 12.78 -10.26 -23.04
CA LYS A 263 11.61 -10.15 -22.14
C LYS A 263 11.06 -11.54 -21.90
N ILE A 264 11.46 -12.14 -20.77
CA ILE A 264 11.04 -13.49 -20.43
C ILE A 264 9.52 -13.48 -20.30
N SER A 265 8.85 -14.34 -21.08
CA SER A 265 7.42 -14.51 -20.97
C SER A 265 7.04 -14.92 -19.55
N PHE A 266 5.92 -14.36 -19.04
CA PHE A 266 5.36 -14.74 -17.73
C PHE A 266 5.25 -16.26 -17.56
N TRP A 267 4.82 -16.97 -18.60
CA TRP A 267 4.71 -18.44 -18.57
C TRP A 267 6.07 -19.14 -18.44
N ARG A 268 7.13 -18.59 -19.02
CA ARG A 268 8.48 -19.11 -18.86
C ARG A 268 9.01 -18.92 -17.42
N THR A 269 8.58 -17.84 -16.73
CA THR A 269 8.97 -17.62 -15.34
C THR A 269 8.44 -18.73 -14.41
N LEU A 270 7.27 -19.31 -14.72
CA LEU A 270 6.70 -20.43 -13.95
C LEU A 270 7.46 -21.75 -14.12
N SER A 271 8.38 -21.87 -15.10
CA SER A 271 9.23 -23.06 -15.28
C SER A 271 10.44 -23.08 -14.33
N PHE A 272 10.79 -21.98 -13.67
CA PHE A 272 11.94 -21.92 -12.78
C PHE A 272 11.59 -22.42 -11.37
N LYS A 273 12.40 -23.32 -10.82
CA LYS A 273 12.23 -23.85 -9.44
C LYS A 273 12.29 -22.74 -8.38
N GLN A 274 13.11 -21.72 -8.60
CA GLN A 274 13.26 -20.56 -7.72
C GLN A 274 11.95 -19.78 -7.59
N THR A 275 11.18 -19.64 -8.67
CA THR A 275 9.87 -18.98 -8.65
C THR A 275 8.92 -19.69 -7.70
N TRP A 276 8.85 -21.01 -7.77
CA TRP A 276 7.99 -21.80 -6.88
C TRP A 276 8.46 -21.82 -5.42
N ALA A 277 9.78 -21.88 -5.19
CA ALA A 277 10.34 -21.78 -3.83
C ALA A 277 9.98 -20.43 -3.18
N PHE A 278 10.12 -19.34 -3.93
CA PHE A 278 9.73 -18.00 -3.44
C PHE A 278 8.22 -17.90 -3.25
N ALA A 279 7.43 -18.36 -4.21
CA ALA A 279 5.96 -18.31 -4.14
C ALA A 279 5.43 -19.12 -2.94
N PHE A 280 5.99 -20.31 -2.69
CA PHE A 280 5.62 -21.13 -1.54
C PHE A 280 6.00 -20.47 -0.22
N GLY A 281 7.21 -19.92 -0.11
CA GLY A 281 7.64 -19.19 1.08
C GLY A 281 6.73 -18.00 1.38
N LYS A 282 6.39 -17.22 0.38
CA LYS A 282 5.44 -16.10 0.51
C LYS A 282 4.03 -16.58 0.88
N PHE A 283 3.54 -17.63 0.26
CA PHE A 283 2.22 -18.20 0.58
C PHE A 283 2.12 -18.59 2.06
N MET A 284 3.16 -19.20 2.61
CA MET A 284 3.18 -19.63 4.02
C MET A 284 3.28 -18.46 5.00
N THR A 285 3.99 -17.39 4.65
CA THR A 285 4.22 -16.23 5.54
C THR A 285 3.14 -15.17 5.43
N ASP A 286 2.65 -14.89 4.22
CA ASP A 286 1.71 -13.79 4.01
C ASP A 286 0.33 -14.08 4.60
N GLY A 287 -0.11 -15.35 4.68
CA GLY A 287 -1.35 -15.71 5.34
C GLY A 287 -1.39 -15.29 6.81
N VAL A 288 -0.28 -15.47 7.54
CA VAL A 288 -0.14 -15.03 8.94
C VAL A 288 -0.17 -13.50 9.03
N TRP A 289 0.57 -12.81 8.15
CA TRP A 289 0.58 -11.36 8.11
C TRP A 289 -0.82 -10.76 7.85
N TRP A 290 -1.54 -11.30 6.87
CA TRP A 290 -2.90 -10.84 6.54
C TRP A 290 -3.91 -11.10 7.66
N PHE A 291 -3.76 -12.23 8.39
CA PHE A 291 -4.57 -12.49 9.58
C PHE A 291 -4.35 -11.40 10.64
N PHE A 292 -3.12 -11.08 10.98
CA PHE A 292 -2.83 -10.03 11.94
C PHE A 292 -3.34 -8.66 11.47
N LEU A 293 -3.27 -8.37 10.19
CA LEU A 293 -3.69 -7.08 9.64
C LEU A 293 -5.22 -6.88 9.67
N PHE A 294 -5.98 -7.92 9.31
CA PHE A 294 -7.42 -7.81 9.12
C PHE A 294 -8.25 -8.31 10.30
N TRP A 295 -7.77 -9.31 11.02
CA TRP A 295 -8.60 -10.03 11.98
C TRP A 295 -8.23 -9.78 13.44
N THR A 296 -7.03 -9.29 13.76
CA THR A 296 -6.61 -9.09 15.15
C THR A 296 -7.55 -8.14 15.93
N PRO A 297 -8.02 -7.01 15.37
CA PRO A 297 -8.95 -6.16 16.09
C PRO A 297 -10.24 -6.88 16.48
N SER A 298 -10.83 -7.60 15.55
CA SER A 298 -12.05 -8.37 15.80
C SER A 298 -11.83 -9.54 16.75
N TYR A 299 -10.70 -10.23 16.66
CA TYR A 299 -10.32 -11.29 17.59
C TYR A 299 -10.20 -10.78 19.02
N LEU A 300 -9.55 -9.63 19.25
CA LEU A 300 -9.43 -9.02 20.56
C LEU A 300 -10.79 -8.62 21.13
N ASN A 301 -11.69 -8.08 20.30
CA ASN A 301 -13.02 -7.74 20.74
C ASN A 301 -13.87 -8.98 21.06
N SER A 302 -13.89 -9.98 20.17
CA SER A 302 -14.74 -11.17 20.34
C SER A 302 -14.30 -12.08 21.48
N GLN A 303 -12.99 -12.23 21.73
CA GLN A 303 -12.45 -13.15 22.74
C GLN A 303 -12.25 -12.47 24.08
N PHE A 304 -11.89 -11.20 24.11
CA PHE A 304 -11.50 -10.48 25.35
C PHE A 304 -12.37 -9.25 25.64
N GLY A 305 -13.32 -8.91 24.77
CA GLY A 305 -14.17 -7.71 24.92
C GLY A 305 -13.40 -6.39 24.78
N ILE A 306 -12.18 -6.42 24.20
CA ILE A 306 -11.32 -5.25 24.10
C ILE A 306 -11.66 -4.48 22.81
N LYS A 307 -12.19 -3.27 22.99
CA LYS A 307 -12.56 -2.38 21.88
C LYS A 307 -11.39 -1.55 21.39
N MET A 308 -11.36 -1.31 20.08
CA MET A 308 -10.29 -0.53 19.45
C MET A 308 -10.40 0.98 19.73
N SER A 309 -11.57 1.46 20.14
CA SER A 309 -11.77 2.84 20.61
C SER A 309 -11.27 3.09 22.04
N GLU A 310 -10.84 2.05 22.75
CA GLU A 310 -10.32 2.11 24.11
C GLU A 310 -8.78 2.07 24.13
N GLY A 311 -8.17 2.76 25.09
CA GLY A 311 -6.72 2.87 25.18
C GLY A 311 -5.97 1.54 25.27
N LEU A 312 -6.58 0.50 25.89
CA LEU A 312 -6.00 -0.84 25.98
C LEU A 312 -5.94 -1.51 24.59
N GLY A 313 -7.01 -1.43 23.80
CA GLY A 313 -7.04 -2.00 22.45
C GLY A 313 -5.99 -1.35 21.53
N VAL A 314 -5.93 -0.03 21.55
CA VAL A 314 -4.91 0.75 20.83
C VAL A 314 -3.50 0.31 21.24
N ALA A 315 -3.22 0.22 22.56
CA ALA A 315 -1.91 -0.14 23.09
C ALA A 315 -1.49 -1.56 22.69
N LEU A 316 -2.42 -2.53 22.71
CA LEU A 316 -2.13 -3.91 22.31
C LEU A 316 -1.77 -4.04 20.82
N ILE A 317 -2.58 -3.43 19.94
CA ILE A 317 -2.32 -3.46 18.49
C ILE A 317 -1.04 -2.68 18.15
N PHE A 318 -0.85 -1.52 18.77
CA PHE A 318 0.39 -0.77 18.61
C PHE A 318 1.61 -1.59 19.03
N THR A 319 1.55 -2.25 20.19
CA THR A 319 2.65 -3.10 20.67
C THR A 319 2.90 -4.28 19.75
N LEU A 320 1.85 -4.93 19.22
CA LEU A 320 1.97 -6.00 18.25
C LEU A 320 2.77 -5.54 17.02
N TYR A 321 2.39 -4.42 16.40
CA TYR A 321 3.09 -3.91 15.23
C TYR A 321 4.48 -3.35 15.56
N ALA A 322 4.69 -2.79 16.75
CA ALA A 322 6.02 -2.36 17.19
C ALA A 322 6.98 -3.56 17.32
N ILE A 323 6.51 -4.68 17.85
CA ILE A 323 7.29 -5.92 17.93
C ILE A 323 7.64 -6.44 16.53
N THR A 324 6.72 -6.36 15.55
CA THR A 324 7.04 -6.80 14.18
C THR A 324 8.18 -6.00 13.55
N MET A 325 8.41 -4.75 13.97
CA MET A 325 9.55 -3.96 13.51
C MET A 325 10.90 -4.53 13.96
N LEU A 326 10.95 -5.33 15.02
CA LEU A 326 12.16 -6.06 15.43
C LEU A 326 12.61 -7.08 14.38
N SER A 327 11.73 -7.49 13.46
CA SER A 327 12.06 -8.36 12.32
C SER A 327 13.14 -7.77 11.41
N ILE A 328 13.35 -6.43 11.43
CA ILE A 328 14.45 -5.77 10.72
C ILE A 328 15.80 -6.36 11.17
N TYR A 329 15.95 -6.67 12.46
CA TYR A 329 17.14 -7.35 12.97
C TYR A 329 17.24 -8.80 12.51
N GLY A 330 16.09 -9.49 12.31
CA GLY A 330 16.04 -10.84 11.72
C GLY A 330 16.62 -10.91 10.31
N GLY A 331 16.51 -9.82 9.53
CA GLY A 331 17.10 -9.71 8.19
C GLY A 331 18.65 -9.71 8.20
N LYS A 332 19.28 -9.44 9.34
CA LYS A 332 20.75 -9.52 9.50
C LYS A 332 21.25 -10.93 9.83
N LEU A 333 20.38 -11.80 10.36
CA LEU A 333 20.78 -13.15 10.75
C LEU A 333 21.36 -14.00 9.61
N PRO A 334 20.76 -14.04 8.39
CA PRO A 334 21.35 -14.76 7.27
C PRO A 334 22.74 -14.25 6.91
N THR A 335 22.98 -12.95 6.97
CA THR A 335 24.29 -12.35 6.68
C THR A 335 25.33 -12.74 7.73
N ILE A 336 24.94 -12.88 9.00
CA ILE A 336 25.82 -13.29 10.09
C ILE A 336 26.14 -14.80 10.01
N ILE A 337 25.20 -15.61 9.51
CA ILE A 337 25.37 -17.07 9.42
C ILE A 337 26.18 -17.47 8.18
N ILE A 338 26.09 -16.68 7.09
CA ILE A 338 26.75 -16.98 5.82
C ILE A 338 28.18 -16.42 5.78
N ASN A 339 28.49 -15.38 6.55
CA ASN A 339 29.85 -14.85 6.74
C ASN A 339 30.53 -15.48 7.95
#